data_5a185dd4da5a7375f43c44211f26638d
#
_entry.id   5a185dd4da5a7375f43c44211f26638d
#
_cell.length_a   1.000
_cell.length_b   1.000
_cell.length_c   1.000
_cell.angle_alpha   90.00
_cell.angle_beta   90.00
_cell.angle_gamma   90.00
#
_symmetry.space_group_name_H-M   'P 1'
#
loop_
_entity.id
_entity.type
_entity.pdbx_description
1 polymer ?
#
loop_
_entity_poly.entity_id
_entity_poly.type
_entity_poly.pdbx_seq_one_letter_code
_entity_poly.pdbx_strand_id
1 'polypeptide(L)'
;QYQVVVVPPNGYGASVVPNPNQPIGSDNDNDGTPSNGSVASPVFNLTPGVNISGVQTTTVSTGTTVNPSVDFGLVRAMDWGDLPADYNTLLADGGAYHIITDTLQIGAVIDAESNGQPSGSATGDDVNGTPDDEDGVTLPATSQLIQGKSITVPVVVSNNTGHSAVLYGFIDWNGDDDFSDAGEVVTATVSDGTTGGTVNL
;
A
#
# COMPACT_ATOMS: atom_id res chain seq x y z
N GLN A 1 -27.76 -19.20 -5.43
CA GLN A 1 -26.87 -18.08 -5.68
C GLN A 1 -25.51 -18.38 -5.06
N TYR A 2 -24.46 -18.02 -5.75
CA TYR A 2 -23.07 -18.27 -5.35
C TYR A 2 -22.31 -16.96 -5.43
N GLN A 3 -21.31 -16.84 -4.60
CA GLN A 3 -20.32 -15.78 -4.63
C GLN A 3 -18.97 -16.41 -4.28
N VAL A 4 -17.92 -16.04 -5.01
CA VAL A 4 -16.56 -16.43 -4.66
C VAL A 4 -15.96 -15.28 -3.86
N VAL A 5 -15.35 -15.63 -2.73
CA VAL A 5 -14.65 -14.67 -1.88
C VAL A 5 -13.21 -15.13 -1.73
N VAL A 6 -12.29 -14.27 -2.08
CA VAL A 6 -10.85 -14.46 -1.89
C VAL A 6 -10.41 -13.58 -0.72
N VAL A 7 -9.72 -14.17 0.24
CA VAL A 7 -9.02 -13.43 1.29
C VAL A 7 -7.57 -13.29 0.82
N PRO A 8 -7.11 -12.08 0.45
CA PRO A 8 -5.74 -11.88 0.04
C PRO A 8 -4.78 -12.30 1.16
N PRO A 9 -3.62 -12.87 0.82
CA PRO A 9 -2.55 -13.02 1.79
C PRO A 9 -2.10 -11.66 2.33
N ASN A 10 -1.49 -11.64 3.51
CA ASN A 10 -0.88 -10.42 4.05
C ASN A 10 0.07 -9.79 3.03
N GLY A 11 0.04 -8.46 2.92
CA GLY A 11 0.81 -7.71 1.94
C GLY A 11 0.24 -7.73 0.51
N TYR A 12 -0.99 -8.19 0.32
CA TYR A 12 -1.69 -8.13 -0.96
C TYR A 12 -3.08 -7.51 -0.80
N GLY A 13 -3.43 -6.63 -1.74
CA GLY A 13 -4.76 -6.07 -1.89
C GLY A 13 -5.43 -6.52 -3.18
N ALA A 14 -6.68 -6.14 -3.36
CA ALA A 14 -7.36 -6.33 -4.64
C ALA A 14 -6.72 -5.48 -5.72
N SER A 15 -6.52 -6.04 -6.90
CA SER A 15 -6.24 -5.24 -8.09
C SER A 15 -7.47 -4.41 -8.43
N VAL A 16 -7.38 -3.10 -8.28
CA VAL A 16 -8.45 -2.16 -8.59
C VAL A 16 -8.40 -1.68 -10.05
N VAL A 17 -8.06 -2.54 -10.98
CA VAL A 17 -8.24 -2.22 -12.39
C VAL A 17 -9.41 -3.06 -12.94
N PRO A 18 -10.66 -2.62 -12.70
CA PRO A 18 -11.71 -3.02 -13.60
C PRO A 18 -11.39 -2.31 -14.92
N ASN A 19 -11.24 -3.02 -16.00
CA ASN A 19 -11.37 -2.37 -17.30
C ASN A 19 -12.84 -1.99 -17.46
N PRO A 20 -13.25 -0.72 -17.30
CA PRO A 20 -14.67 -0.33 -17.31
C PRO A 20 -15.32 -0.54 -18.67
N ASN A 21 -14.57 -0.96 -19.68
CA ASN A 21 -15.01 -1.17 -21.05
C ASN A 21 -15.10 -2.67 -21.43
N GLN A 22 -14.83 -3.58 -20.49
CA GLN A 22 -14.98 -5.01 -20.72
C GLN A 22 -16.29 -5.50 -20.08
N PRO A 23 -17.05 -6.36 -20.74
CA PRO A 23 -18.20 -7.00 -20.12
C PRO A 23 -17.74 -7.88 -18.94
N ILE A 24 -18.46 -7.84 -17.83
CA ILE A 24 -18.26 -8.79 -16.71
C ILE A 24 -18.24 -10.20 -17.28
N GLY A 25 -17.12 -10.91 -17.06
CA GLY A 25 -16.95 -12.28 -17.56
C GLY A 25 -16.17 -12.40 -18.87
N SER A 26 -15.36 -11.42 -19.25
CA SER A 26 -14.30 -11.61 -20.25
C SER A 26 -13.04 -12.14 -19.57
N ASP A 27 -12.29 -13.04 -20.25
CA ASP A 27 -11.08 -13.68 -19.70
C ASP A 27 -9.90 -12.73 -19.37
N ASN A 28 -10.12 -11.43 -19.35
CA ASN A 28 -9.09 -10.39 -19.16
C ASN A 28 -9.53 -9.26 -18.21
N ASP A 29 -10.52 -9.47 -17.40
CA ASP A 29 -10.97 -8.52 -16.39
C ASP A 29 -10.81 -9.06 -14.97
N ASN A 30 -10.88 -8.18 -14.00
CA ASN A 30 -10.88 -8.54 -12.60
C ASN A 30 -12.30 -8.44 -12.07
N ASP A 31 -12.95 -9.58 -11.82
CA ASP A 31 -14.31 -9.65 -11.29
C ASP A 31 -14.39 -9.31 -9.79
N GLY A 32 -13.25 -9.18 -9.14
CA GLY A 32 -13.20 -8.98 -7.70
C GLY A 32 -13.46 -7.55 -7.28
N THR A 33 -14.41 -7.33 -6.37
CA THR A 33 -14.65 -6.06 -5.71
C THR A 33 -14.13 -6.12 -4.28
N PRO A 34 -13.30 -5.17 -3.83
CA PRO A 34 -12.84 -5.11 -2.46
C PRO A 34 -14.01 -4.98 -1.47
N SER A 35 -13.99 -5.79 -0.40
CA SER A 35 -14.99 -5.74 0.66
C SER A 35 -14.42 -6.26 1.97
N ASN A 36 -14.28 -5.39 2.96
CA ASN A 36 -13.84 -5.73 4.34
C ASN A 36 -12.61 -6.65 4.41
N GLY A 37 -11.52 -6.28 3.73
CA GLY A 37 -10.27 -7.07 3.74
C GLY A 37 -10.32 -8.34 2.87
N SER A 38 -11.37 -8.54 2.10
CA SER A 38 -11.51 -9.61 1.13
C SER A 38 -11.88 -9.06 -0.25
N VAL A 39 -11.78 -9.91 -1.27
CA VAL A 39 -12.20 -9.58 -2.64
C VAL A 39 -13.33 -10.52 -3.02
N ALA A 40 -14.49 -9.98 -3.35
CA ALA A 40 -15.66 -10.76 -3.65
C ALA A 40 -16.09 -10.60 -5.11
N SER A 41 -16.45 -11.71 -5.78
CA SER A 41 -17.10 -11.66 -7.08
C SER A 41 -18.52 -11.09 -6.98
N PRO A 42 -19.12 -10.65 -8.09
CA PRO A 42 -20.56 -10.48 -8.16
C PRO A 42 -21.29 -11.78 -7.76
N VAL A 43 -22.53 -11.64 -7.30
CA VAL A 43 -23.38 -12.81 -7.00
C VAL A 43 -23.90 -13.39 -8.32
N PHE A 44 -23.70 -14.68 -8.53
CA PHE A 44 -24.13 -15.38 -9.74
C PHE A 44 -24.92 -16.67 -9.43
N ASN A 45 -25.63 -17.16 -10.44
CA ASN A 45 -26.36 -18.43 -10.35
C ASN A 45 -25.67 -19.47 -11.23
N LEU A 46 -25.40 -20.64 -10.68
CA LEU A 46 -25.01 -21.82 -11.46
C LEU A 46 -26.27 -22.66 -11.70
N THR A 47 -26.70 -22.73 -12.95
CA THR A 47 -27.79 -23.59 -13.37
C THR A 47 -27.25 -24.57 -14.40
N PRO A 48 -27.31 -25.89 -14.15
CA PRO A 48 -26.79 -26.86 -15.11
C PRO A 48 -27.42 -26.68 -16.49
N GLY A 49 -26.56 -26.58 -17.53
CA GLY A 49 -26.98 -26.46 -18.92
C GLY A 49 -27.46 -25.08 -19.37
N VAL A 50 -27.37 -24.05 -18.54
CA VAL A 50 -27.74 -22.68 -18.88
C VAL A 50 -26.50 -21.80 -18.95
N ASN A 51 -26.26 -21.17 -20.10
CA ASN A 51 -25.28 -20.08 -20.21
C ASN A 51 -25.83 -18.83 -19.53
N ILE A 52 -25.10 -18.31 -18.57
CA ILE A 52 -25.43 -17.05 -17.91
C ILE A 52 -24.92 -15.93 -18.81
N SER A 53 -25.81 -15.04 -19.25
CA SER A 53 -25.44 -13.91 -20.10
C SER A 53 -24.43 -13.01 -19.40
N GLY A 54 -23.27 -12.79 -20.03
CA GLY A 54 -22.15 -12.02 -19.45
C GLY A 54 -21.18 -12.82 -18.61
N VAL A 55 -21.37 -14.13 -18.45
CA VAL A 55 -20.46 -15.04 -17.77
C VAL A 55 -20.18 -16.22 -18.69
N GLN A 56 -18.95 -16.49 -19.04
CA GLN A 56 -18.61 -17.65 -19.83
C GLN A 56 -18.76 -18.93 -19.00
N THR A 57 -19.72 -19.77 -19.34
CA THR A 57 -19.85 -21.09 -18.74
C THR A 57 -19.45 -22.16 -19.75
N THR A 58 -18.49 -22.99 -19.38
CA THR A 58 -18.12 -24.15 -20.19
C THR A 58 -18.76 -25.39 -19.60
N THR A 59 -19.55 -26.10 -20.40
CA THR A 59 -20.07 -27.41 -20.00
C THR A 59 -19.01 -28.47 -20.19
N VAL A 60 -18.48 -29.01 -19.10
CA VAL A 60 -17.58 -30.18 -19.18
C VAL A 60 -18.41 -31.42 -19.46
N SER A 61 -17.84 -32.41 -20.17
CA SER A 61 -18.52 -33.64 -20.60
C SER A 61 -19.08 -34.54 -19.49
N THR A 62 -18.90 -34.17 -18.23
CA THR A 62 -19.43 -34.81 -17.03
C THR A 62 -20.74 -34.24 -16.52
N GLY A 63 -21.35 -33.29 -17.24
CA GLY A 63 -22.58 -32.61 -16.80
C GLY A 63 -22.37 -31.56 -15.70
N THR A 64 -21.15 -31.21 -15.38
CA THR A 64 -20.80 -30.17 -14.42
C THR A 64 -20.68 -28.82 -15.13
N THR A 65 -21.37 -27.81 -14.64
CA THR A 65 -21.22 -26.43 -15.13
C THR A 65 -20.04 -25.79 -14.40
N VAL A 66 -19.05 -25.32 -15.15
CA VAL A 66 -17.92 -24.53 -14.64
C VAL A 66 -18.04 -23.11 -15.19
N ASN A 67 -17.64 -22.16 -14.41
CA ASN A 67 -17.49 -20.78 -14.83
C ASN A 67 -15.98 -20.47 -14.84
N PRO A 68 -15.35 -20.45 -16.02
CA PRO A 68 -13.91 -20.16 -16.12
C PRO A 68 -13.59 -18.67 -16.12
N SER A 69 -14.60 -17.80 -16.07
CA SER A 69 -14.46 -16.36 -16.24
C SER A 69 -14.59 -15.56 -14.93
N VAL A 70 -14.53 -16.21 -13.77
CA VAL A 70 -14.41 -15.51 -12.49
C VAL A 70 -12.94 -15.48 -12.12
N ASP A 71 -12.31 -14.37 -12.32
CA ASP A 71 -10.90 -14.15 -12.02
C ASP A 71 -10.70 -13.02 -11.01
N PHE A 72 -9.57 -13.06 -10.33
CA PHE A 72 -9.19 -12.12 -9.29
C PHE A 72 -7.76 -11.66 -9.52
N GLY A 73 -7.58 -10.35 -9.69
CA GLY A 73 -6.26 -9.73 -9.63
C GLY A 73 -5.90 -9.42 -8.19
N LEU A 74 -4.69 -9.77 -7.78
CA LEU A 74 -4.10 -9.32 -6.52
C LEU A 74 -2.85 -8.51 -6.83
N VAL A 75 -2.71 -7.38 -6.16
CA VAL A 75 -1.51 -6.54 -6.19
C VAL A 75 -0.86 -6.53 -4.83
N ARG A 76 0.44 -6.32 -4.78
CA ARG A 76 1.10 -6.07 -3.50
C ARG A 76 0.57 -4.77 -2.92
N ALA A 77 0.27 -4.80 -1.65
CA ALA A 77 -0.03 -3.60 -0.89
C ALA A 77 1.23 -2.74 -0.82
N MET A 78 1.08 -1.47 -1.08
CA MET A 78 2.14 -0.47 -1.09
C MET A 78 1.73 0.67 -0.18
N ASP A 79 2.67 1.14 0.58
CA ASP A 79 2.62 2.31 1.45
C ASP A 79 3.26 3.45 0.67
N TRP A 80 2.52 4.51 0.43
CA TRP A 80 2.94 5.68 -0.33
C TRP A 80 3.06 6.89 0.60
N GLY A 81 3.96 7.78 0.27
CA GLY A 81 4.10 9.03 1.01
C GLY A 81 3.08 10.10 0.59
N ASP A 82 2.97 11.13 1.41
CA ASP A 82 2.03 12.25 1.30
C ASP A 82 2.71 13.63 1.23
N LEU A 83 4.02 13.68 1.05
CA LEU A 83 4.77 14.91 0.80
C LEU A 83 4.09 15.77 -0.27
N PRO A 84 4.24 17.10 -0.25
CA PRO A 84 3.72 17.99 -1.29
C PRO A 84 4.07 17.51 -2.70
N ALA A 85 3.22 17.81 -3.67
CA ALA A 85 3.36 17.32 -5.04
C ALA A 85 4.67 17.73 -5.72
N ASP A 86 5.27 18.83 -5.27
CA ASP A 86 6.55 19.34 -5.77
C ASP A 86 7.72 18.36 -5.52
N TYR A 87 7.58 17.45 -4.55
CA TYR A 87 8.52 16.35 -4.29
C TYR A 87 8.26 15.08 -5.14
N ASN A 88 7.49 15.18 -6.20
CA ASN A 88 7.18 14.06 -7.10
C ASN A 88 6.53 12.85 -6.38
N THR A 89 5.58 13.09 -5.50
CA THR A 89 4.97 12.08 -4.63
C THR A 89 4.07 11.07 -5.36
N LEU A 90 3.53 11.44 -6.52
CA LEU A 90 2.59 10.59 -7.24
C LEU A 90 3.27 9.43 -7.99
N LEU A 91 2.55 8.32 -8.16
CA LEU A 91 2.97 7.19 -9.01
C LEU A 91 3.36 7.64 -10.44
N ALA A 92 2.62 8.58 -11.03
CA ALA A 92 2.88 9.10 -12.36
C ALA A 92 4.24 9.82 -12.47
N ASP A 93 4.74 10.35 -11.36
CA ASP A 93 5.98 11.10 -11.24
C ASP A 93 7.14 10.24 -10.73
N GLY A 94 6.88 8.95 -10.44
CA GLY A 94 7.85 8.02 -9.87
C GLY A 94 8.03 8.16 -8.37
N GLY A 95 6.97 8.58 -7.65
CA GLY A 95 6.98 8.79 -6.21
C GLY A 95 7.46 7.60 -5.41
N ALA A 96 7.99 7.89 -4.23
CA ALA A 96 8.54 6.88 -3.34
C ALA A 96 7.42 6.04 -2.70
N TYR A 97 7.63 4.75 -2.59
CA TYR A 97 6.75 3.82 -1.90
C TYR A 97 7.51 2.65 -1.32
N HIS A 98 6.92 2.00 -0.34
CA HIS A 98 7.38 0.73 0.18
C HIS A 98 6.36 -0.38 -0.05
N ILE A 99 6.86 -1.61 -0.21
CA ILE A 99 5.99 -2.79 -0.22
C ILE A 99 5.70 -3.14 1.24
N ILE A 100 4.43 -3.17 1.61
CA ILE A 100 4.02 -3.54 2.97
C ILE A 100 4.40 -4.99 3.25
N THR A 101 5.06 -5.18 4.39
CA THR A 101 5.42 -6.51 4.91
C THR A 101 5.14 -6.57 6.42
N ASP A 102 4.84 -7.76 6.93
CA ASP A 102 4.63 -7.97 8.37
C ASP A 102 5.92 -7.91 9.19
N THR A 103 7.07 -7.75 8.53
CA THR A 103 8.38 -7.93 9.16
C THR A 103 9.22 -6.67 9.20
N LEU A 104 8.84 -5.62 8.49
CA LEU A 104 9.55 -4.35 8.46
C LEU A 104 8.54 -3.20 8.39
N GLN A 105 8.59 -2.32 9.39
CA GLN A 105 7.67 -1.18 9.47
C GLN A 105 8.21 -0.03 10.32
N ILE A 106 7.73 1.17 10.04
CA ILE A 106 7.82 2.35 10.91
C ILE A 106 6.47 2.45 11.62
N GLY A 107 6.46 2.85 12.90
CA GLY A 107 5.23 2.94 13.67
C GLY A 107 4.63 1.61 14.09
N ALA A 108 3.37 1.64 14.47
CA ALA A 108 2.60 0.50 14.93
C ALA A 108 1.72 -0.10 13.84
N VAL A 109 1.33 0.69 12.86
CA VAL A 109 0.37 0.34 11.81
C VAL A 109 0.90 0.82 10.47
N ILE A 110 0.52 0.16 9.39
CA ILE A 110 0.71 0.58 8.01
C ILE A 110 -0.57 0.24 7.28
N ASP A 111 -1.13 1.16 6.52
CA ASP A 111 -2.20 0.86 5.59
C ASP A 111 -1.73 0.90 4.12
N ALA A 112 -2.61 0.73 3.18
CA ALA A 112 -2.21 0.53 1.78
C ALA A 112 -2.90 1.53 0.86
N GLU A 113 -2.10 2.25 0.09
CA GLU A 113 -2.58 3.20 -0.90
C GLU A 113 -2.25 2.72 -2.32
N SER A 114 -3.07 3.16 -3.25
CA SER A 114 -2.86 2.90 -4.69
C SER A 114 -1.98 3.96 -5.37
N ASN A 115 -1.68 5.06 -4.68
CA ASN A 115 -0.95 6.21 -5.20
C ASN A 115 -0.55 7.12 -4.04
N GLY A 116 0.50 7.94 -4.19
CA GLY A 116 0.82 8.99 -3.26
C GLY A 116 -0.36 9.95 -3.03
N GLN A 117 -0.46 10.50 -1.84
CA GLN A 117 -1.54 11.38 -1.39
C GLN A 117 -1.04 12.79 -1.05
N PRO A 118 -0.41 13.50 -1.99
CA PRO A 118 0.30 14.74 -1.71
C PRO A 118 -0.61 15.78 -1.06
N SER A 119 -0.11 16.38 0.01
CA SER A 119 -0.76 17.49 0.67
C SER A 119 0.26 18.56 1.10
N GLY A 120 -0.18 19.81 1.20
CA GLY A 120 0.73 20.91 1.58
C GLY A 120 1.22 20.87 3.02
N SER A 121 0.70 19.97 3.85
CA SER A 121 1.09 19.74 5.25
C SER A 121 1.66 18.36 5.50
N ALA A 122 1.81 17.53 4.45
CA ALA A 122 2.17 16.12 4.55
C ALA A 122 1.31 15.39 5.59
N THR A 123 0.00 15.49 5.43
CA THR A 123 -1.03 14.83 6.23
C THR A 123 -2.18 14.37 5.33
N GLY A 124 -1.86 14.00 4.11
CA GLY A 124 -2.85 13.62 3.11
C GLY A 124 -3.41 12.24 3.40
N ASP A 125 -2.59 11.38 3.90
CA ASP A 125 -2.92 10.02 4.27
C ASP A 125 -3.74 9.97 5.56
N ASP A 126 -3.35 10.69 6.58
CA ASP A 126 -4.06 10.85 7.85
C ASP A 126 -5.55 11.22 7.71
N VAL A 127 -5.92 11.88 6.62
CA VAL A 127 -7.29 12.34 6.38
C VAL A 127 -8.14 11.26 5.71
N ASN A 128 -7.52 10.37 4.97
CA ASN A 128 -8.19 9.39 4.11
C ASN A 128 -8.00 7.95 4.60
N GLY A 129 -7.01 7.72 5.45
CA GLY A 129 -6.69 6.44 6.03
C GLY A 129 -7.34 6.20 7.40
N THR A 130 -7.56 4.94 7.72
CA THR A 130 -7.75 4.46 9.08
C THR A 130 -7.24 3.02 9.14
N PRO A 131 -6.26 2.76 9.96
CA PRO A 131 -5.64 3.63 10.98
C PRO A 131 -4.64 4.61 10.39
N ASP A 132 -4.38 5.72 11.13
CA ASP A 132 -3.26 6.63 10.96
C ASP A 132 -1.95 5.87 11.12
N ASP A 133 -1.08 5.86 10.11
CA ASP A 133 0.15 5.07 10.06
C ASP A 133 1.46 5.89 10.14
N GLU A 134 1.43 7.22 10.19
CA GLU A 134 2.61 8.05 10.46
C GLU A 134 2.96 8.18 11.94
N ASP A 135 2.44 7.31 12.78
CA ASP A 135 2.61 7.32 14.23
C ASP A 135 4.03 6.99 14.72
N GLY A 136 4.91 6.55 13.80
CA GLY A 136 6.27 6.12 14.13
C GLY A 136 7.27 7.24 14.34
N VAL A 137 7.02 8.45 13.84
CA VAL A 137 7.99 9.55 13.86
C VAL A 137 7.61 10.61 14.90
N THR A 138 8.55 10.91 15.81
CA THR A 138 8.34 12.01 16.76
C THR A 138 9.09 13.26 16.30
N LEU A 139 8.38 14.18 15.68
CA LEU A 139 8.98 15.43 15.23
C LEU A 139 9.36 16.34 16.39
N PRO A 140 10.52 17.00 16.31
CA PRO A 140 10.93 17.99 17.30
C PRO A 140 10.03 19.22 17.23
N ALA A 141 9.78 19.86 18.37
CA ALA A 141 9.08 21.14 18.37
C ALA A 141 9.87 22.18 17.56
N THR A 142 9.17 23.07 16.85
CA THR A 142 9.79 24.12 16.00
C THR A 142 10.79 24.99 16.77
N SER A 143 10.59 25.18 18.08
CA SER A 143 11.53 25.90 18.96
C SER A 143 12.87 25.19 19.16
N GLN A 144 12.98 23.92 18.82
CA GLN A 144 14.19 23.11 18.90
C GLN A 144 15.01 23.16 17.60
N LEU A 145 14.39 23.62 16.49
CA LEU A 145 15.03 23.78 15.19
C LEU A 145 15.87 25.05 15.17
N ILE A 146 17.12 24.96 15.64
CA ILE A 146 18.03 26.10 15.76
C ILE A 146 19.14 25.92 14.74
N GLN A 147 19.33 26.91 13.88
CA GLN A 147 20.41 26.90 12.88
C GLN A 147 21.77 26.59 13.50
N GLY A 148 22.49 25.63 12.91
CA GLY A 148 23.81 25.20 13.38
C GLY A 148 23.80 24.33 14.64
N LYS A 149 22.64 23.81 15.05
CA LYS A 149 22.51 22.81 16.12
C LYS A 149 22.04 21.50 15.52
N SER A 150 22.59 20.42 16.04
CA SER A 150 22.06 19.07 15.77
C SER A 150 20.77 18.86 16.55
N ILE A 151 19.84 18.18 15.94
CA ILE A 151 18.63 17.66 16.58
C ILE A 151 18.64 16.14 16.46
N THR A 152 17.78 15.50 17.23
CA THR A 152 17.55 14.06 17.15
C THR A 152 16.07 13.83 16.90
N VAL A 153 15.76 12.99 15.94
CA VAL A 153 14.39 12.60 15.61
C VAL A 153 14.23 11.13 16.00
N PRO A 154 13.49 10.82 17.08
CA PRO A 154 13.17 9.45 17.44
C PRO A 154 12.16 8.86 16.49
N VAL A 155 12.45 7.64 16.01
CA VAL A 155 11.56 6.87 15.12
C VAL A 155 11.31 5.50 15.72
N VAL A 156 10.06 5.13 15.88
CA VAL A 156 9.66 3.79 16.31
C VAL A 156 9.68 2.86 15.12
N VAL A 157 10.37 1.72 15.24
CA VAL A 157 10.58 0.80 14.11
C VAL A 157 10.47 -0.66 14.56
N SER A 158 10.07 -1.52 13.64
CA SER A 158 10.16 -2.97 13.79
C SER A 158 10.91 -3.58 12.61
N ASN A 159 11.83 -4.50 12.87
CA ASN A 159 12.57 -5.25 11.87
C ASN A 159 12.75 -6.71 12.31
N ASN A 160 12.05 -7.62 11.67
CA ASN A 160 12.12 -9.07 11.88
C ASN A 160 12.37 -9.79 10.54
N THR A 161 13.16 -9.17 9.65
CA THR A 161 13.41 -9.68 8.29
C THR A 161 14.48 -10.77 8.23
N GLY A 162 15.18 -11.02 9.32
CA GLY A 162 16.38 -11.88 9.35
C GLY A 162 17.68 -11.14 8.99
N HIS A 163 17.61 -9.86 8.68
CA HIS A 163 18.75 -9.01 8.31
C HIS A 163 18.60 -7.62 8.92
N SER A 164 19.71 -6.89 9.04
CA SER A 164 19.62 -5.47 9.41
C SER A 164 19.02 -4.66 8.25
N ALA A 165 18.19 -3.66 8.59
CA ALA A 165 17.64 -2.68 7.68
C ALA A 165 18.32 -1.32 7.85
N VAL A 166 18.11 -0.41 6.92
CA VAL A 166 18.57 0.97 7.01
C VAL A 166 17.35 1.89 7.02
N LEU A 167 17.25 2.71 8.04
CA LEU A 167 16.29 3.80 8.13
C LEU A 167 16.91 5.04 7.49
N TYR A 168 16.17 5.68 6.59
CA TYR A 168 16.55 6.95 5.95
C TYR A 168 15.66 8.06 6.49
N GLY A 169 16.24 9.21 6.78
CA GLY A 169 15.55 10.46 7.04
C GLY A 169 15.96 11.50 5.99
N PHE A 170 15.00 12.24 5.51
CA PHE A 170 15.18 13.27 4.48
C PHE A 170 14.69 14.62 5.02
N ILE A 171 15.47 15.67 4.84
CA ILE A 171 15.12 17.02 5.25
C ILE A 171 15.62 17.97 4.14
N ASP A 172 14.69 18.66 3.51
CA ASP A 172 15.01 19.75 2.59
C ASP A 172 15.36 21.01 3.38
N TRP A 173 16.66 21.32 3.46
CA TRP A 173 17.15 22.45 4.25
C TRP A 173 17.09 23.79 3.50
N ASN A 174 17.10 23.76 2.20
CA ASN A 174 17.16 24.96 1.37
C ASN A 174 15.81 25.30 0.73
N GLY A 175 14.85 24.37 0.75
CA GLY A 175 13.51 24.58 0.22
C GLY A 175 13.47 24.59 -1.30
N ASP A 176 14.25 23.71 -1.96
CA ASP A 176 14.29 23.60 -3.41
C ASP A 176 13.51 22.38 -3.97
N ASP A 177 12.74 21.74 -3.10
CA ASP A 177 11.81 20.66 -3.40
C ASP A 177 12.52 19.35 -3.82
N ASP A 178 13.77 19.15 -3.37
CA ASP A 178 14.45 17.87 -3.52
C ASP A 178 15.27 17.50 -2.25
N PHE A 179 15.98 16.38 -2.26
CA PHE A 179 16.81 15.88 -1.16
C PHE A 179 18.20 15.51 -1.63
N SER A 180 18.69 16.16 -2.69
CA SER A 180 19.98 15.83 -3.32
C SER A 180 21.15 16.59 -2.72
N ASP A 181 20.89 17.57 -1.88
CA ASP A 181 21.90 18.42 -1.29
C ASP A 181 22.64 17.79 -0.11
N ALA A 182 23.81 18.30 0.15
CA ALA A 182 24.69 17.78 1.19
C ALA A 182 24.09 17.99 2.59
N GLY A 183 23.78 16.90 3.30
CA GLY A 183 23.26 16.92 4.65
C GLY A 183 21.72 16.83 4.73
N GLU A 184 21.05 16.64 3.62
CA GLU A 184 19.60 16.45 3.56
C GLU A 184 19.18 15.00 3.79
N VAL A 185 20.11 14.08 3.65
CA VAL A 185 19.87 12.65 3.92
C VAL A 185 20.68 12.19 5.12
N VAL A 186 20.02 11.59 6.07
CA VAL A 186 20.63 10.93 7.23
C VAL A 186 20.19 9.46 7.28
N THR A 187 21.00 8.60 7.88
CA THR A 187 20.67 7.18 7.96
C THR A 187 20.99 6.61 9.32
N ALA A 188 20.22 5.59 9.72
CA ALA A 188 20.51 4.79 10.90
C ALA A 188 20.27 3.30 10.59
N THR A 189 20.98 2.42 11.30
CA THR A 189 20.81 0.97 11.16
C THR A 189 19.76 0.47 12.14
N VAL A 190 18.83 -0.33 11.64
CA VAL A 190 17.82 -1.05 12.42
C VAL A 190 18.23 -2.52 12.48
N SER A 191 18.60 -3.00 13.64
CA SER A 191 19.01 -4.39 13.83
C SER A 191 17.84 -5.35 13.62
N ASP A 192 18.13 -6.54 13.10
CA ASP A 192 17.14 -7.63 13.10
C ASP A 192 16.69 -7.98 14.53
N GLY A 193 15.44 -8.41 14.68
CA GLY A 193 14.82 -8.69 15.98
C GLY A 193 14.33 -7.44 16.73
N THR A 194 14.43 -6.24 16.15
CA THR A 194 13.85 -5.02 16.72
C THR A 194 12.33 -5.10 16.61
N THR A 195 11.62 -4.89 17.71
CA THR A 195 10.15 -4.86 17.74
C THR A 195 9.69 -3.63 18.53
N GLY A 196 9.09 -2.66 17.86
CA GLY A 196 8.68 -1.39 18.48
C GLY A 196 9.83 -0.64 19.14
N GLY A 197 11.06 -0.82 18.65
CA GLY A 197 12.24 -0.17 19.18
C GLY A 197 12.41 1.25 18.67
N THR A 198 13.01 2.13 19.46
CA THR A 198 13.30 3.50 19.01
C THR A 198 14.69 3.59 18.40
N VAL A 199 14.76 4.11 17.19
CA VAL A 199 16.00 4.46 16.50
C VAL A 199 16.05 5.98 16.33
N ASN A 200 17.20 6.57 16.52
CA ASN A 200 17.38 8.01 16.43
C ASN A 200 18.09 8.37 15.10
N LEU A 201 17.52 9.28 14.38
CA LEU A 201 18.09 9.99 13.24
C LEU A 201 18.66 11.34 13.66
#